data_62446225903486162dc5adaaaa246cd6
#
_entry.id   62446225903486162dc5adaaaa246cd6
#
_cell.length_a   1.000
_cell.length_b   1.000
_cell.length_c   1.000
_cell.angle_alpha   90.00
_cell.angle_beta   90.00
_cell.angle_gamma   90.00
#
_symmetry.space_group_name_H-M   'P 1'
#
loop_
_entity.id
_entity.type
_entity.pdbx_description
1 polymer ?
#
loop_
_entity_poly.entity_id
_entity_poly.type
_entity_poly.pdbx_seq_one_letter_code
_entity_poly.pdbx_strand_id
1 'polypeptide(L)'
;AERARIAGVDLRPPGAAEAAADLTRDTKAFTASIRNRIFTFLRAWASRDFETALAALAETATRRDGETAIDAGVADAPTCRLADSEGQEWTPDRLDQLLAAYLADHERLLLTPEARNQRHTHVAPSEDQKTWRVQQMLVDPEGHNDWVAEFEVDLAASREAGEPRLRLMRLGPLV
;
A
#
# COMPACT_ATOMS: atom_id res chain seq x y z
N ALA A 1 -29.70 45.13 18.19
CA ALA A 1 -29.33 43.73 18.42
C ALA A 1 -28.32 43.24 17.40
N GLU A 2 -27.18 43.86 17.44
CA GLU A 2 -26.02 43.44 16.66
C GLU A 2 -25.47 42.22 17.31
N ARG A 3 -26.00 41.09 17.01
CA ARG A 3 -25.30 39.85 17.26
C ARG A 3 -24.20 39.80 16.22
N ALA A 4 -23.03 40.21 16.66
CA ALA A 4 -21.85 39.94 15.92
C ALA A 4 -21.91 38.47 15.48
N ARG A 5 -22.16 38.27 14.22
CA ARG A 5 -21.98 37.00 13.58
C ARG A 5 -20.51 36.71 13.64
N ILE A 6 -20.11 36.05 14.70
CA ILE A 6 -18.81 35.44 14.74
C ILE A 6 -18.93 34.17 13.91
N ALA A 7 -19.40 34.37 12.70
CA ALA A 7 -19.37 33.35 11.68
C ALA A 7 -17.92 33.28 11.20
N GLY A 8 -17.21 32.29 11.60
CA GLY A 8 -15.90 32.02 11.12
C GLY A 8 -14.78 32.03 12.14
N VAL A 9 -15.11 32.19 13.42
CA VAL A 9 -14.11 31.83 14.44
C VAL A 9 -14.09 30.33 14.54
N ASP A 10 -13.18 29.73 13.85
CA ASP A 10 -12.86 28.33 14.04
C ASP A 10 -12.27 28.18 15.46
N LEU A 11 -13.10 27.74 16.38
CA LEU A 11 -12.73 27.52 17.77
C LEU A 11 -11.84 26.28 17.95
N ARG A 12 -11.38 25.71 16.86
CA ARG A 12 -10.44 24.60 16.93
C ARG A 12 -9.09 25.09 17.46
N PRO A 13 -8.51 24.37 18.40
CA PRO A 13 -7.17 24.68 18.87
C PRO A 13 -6.18 24.63 17.70
N PRO A 14 -5.13 25.46 17.74
CA PRO A 14 -4.06 25.41 16.76
C PRO A 14 -3.54 23.96 16.60
N GLY A 15 -3.42 23.51 15.35
CA GLY A 15 -3.01 22.13 15.07
C GLY A 15 -4.15 21.10 14.97
N ALA A 16 -5.39 21.47 15.31
CA ALA A 16 -6.52 20.53 15.20
C ALA A 16 -6.81 20.14 13.75
N ALA A 17 -6.63 21.04 12.80
CA ALA A 17 -6.78 20.75 11.39
C ALA A 17 -5.68 19.81 10.88
N GLU A 18 -4.45 20.02 11.33
CA GLU A 18 -3.32 19.14 11.03
C GLU A 18 -3.51 17.77 11.67
N ALA A 19 -3.98 17.76 12.90
CA ALA A 19 -4.30 16.52 13.61
C ALA A 19 -5.46 15.75 12.95
N ALA A 20 -6.45 16.46 12.41
CA ALA A 20 -7.55 15.85 11.68
C ALA A 20 -7.12 15.34 10.31
N ALA A 21 -6.11 15.95 9.71
CA ALA A 21 -5.52 15.51 8.46
C ALA A 21 -4.55 14.32 8.61
N ASP A 22 -4.16 14.00 9.82
CA ASP A 22 -3.28 12.86 10.08
C ASP A 22 -4.07 11.54 9.98
N LEU A 23 -4.10 10.97 8.78
CA LEU A 23 -4.79 9.71 8.51
C LEU A 23 -4.26 8.53 9.33
N THR A 24 -3.05 8.64 9.87
CA THR A 24 -2.47 7.55 10.66
C THR A 24 -3.02 7.46 12.08
N ARG A 25 -3.69 8.50 12.54
CA ARG A 25 -4.31 8.52 13.88
C ARG A 25 -5.53 7.62 13.98
N ASP A 26 -6.34 7.56 12.93
CA ASP A 26 -7.41 6.58 12.85
C ASP A 26 -6.85 5.28 12.29
N THR A 27 -6.27 4.49 13.17
CA THR A 27 -5.62 3.22 12.83
C THR A 27 -6.54 2.28 12.06
N LYS A 28 -7.83 2.26 12.39
CA LYS A 28 -8.80 1.40 11.72
C LYS A 28 -9.04 1.84 10.28
N ALA A 29 -9.31 3.11 10.07
CA ALA A 29 -9.52 3.67 8.73
C ALA A 29 -8.24 3.60 7.89
N PHE A 30 -7.10 3.88 8.50
CA PHE A 30 -5.81 3.80 7.84
C PHE A 30 -5.49 2.36 7.39
N THR A 31 -5.69 1.39 8.27
CA THR A 31 -5.52 -0.04 7.93
C THR A 31 -6.45 -0.46 6.81
N ALA A 32 -7.69 0.00 6.81
CA ALA A 32 -8.64 -0.27 5.73
C ALA A 32 -8.15 0.30 4.39
N SER A 33 -7.62 1.52 4.39
CA SER A 33 -7.02 2.14 3.20
C SER A 33 -5.82 1.36 2.69
N ILE A 34 -4.94 0.92 3.58
CA ILE A 34 -3.80 0.06 3.24
C ILE A 34 -4.29 -1.22 2.57
N ARG A 35 -5.26 -1.89 3.15
CA ARG A 35 -5.81 -3.13 2.60
C ARG A 35 -6.43 -2.92 1.22
N ASN A 36 -7.13 -1.83 1.01
CA ASN A 36 -7.69 -1.50 -0.29
C ASN A 36 -6.60 -1.37 -1.36
N ARG A 37 -5.49 -0.73 -1.04
CA ARG A 37 -4.34 -0.62 -1.95
C ARG A 37 -3.71 -1.98 -2.25
N ILE A 38 -3.53 -2.80 -1.24
CA ILE A 38 -3.00 -4.15 -1.38
C ILE A 38 -3.89 -4.98 -2.30
N PHE A 39 -5.20 -4.95 -2.11
CA PHE A 39 -6.13 -5.72 -2.94
C PHE A 39 -6.25 -5.17 -4.36
N THR A 40 -6.03 -3.88 -4.58
CA THR A 40 -5.90 -3.33 -5.92
C THR A 40 -4.72 -3.94 -6.66
N PHE A 41 -3.58 -4.01 -6.00
CA PHE A 41 -2.39 -4.68 -6.53
C PHE A 41 -2.63 -6.17 -6.80
N LEU A 42 -3.15 -6.90 -5.81
CA LEU A 42 -3.38 -8.35 -5.92
C LEU A 42 -4.38 -8.70 -7.02
N ARG A 43 -5.40 -7.88 -7.21
CA ARG A 43 -6.38 -8.08 -8.28
C ARG A 43 -5.74 -7.95 -9.65
N ALA A 44 -4.94 -6.91 -9.85
CA ALA A 44 -4.23 -6.70 -11.10
C ALA A 44 -3.22 -7.83 -11.35
N TRP A 45 -2.47 -8.22 -10.33
CA TRP A 45 -1.53 -9.33 -10.40
C TRP A 45 -2.21 -10.66 -10.79
N ALA A 46 -3.30 -11.01 -10.10
CA ALA A 46 -4.05 -12.23 -10.39
C ALA A 46 -4.69 -12.23 -11.77
N SER A 47 -5.01 -11.07 -12.31
CA SER A 47 -5.57 -10.90 -13.66
C SER A 47 -4.51 -10.87 -14.76
N ARG A 48 -3.25 -11.03 -14.41
CA ARG A 48 -2.08 -10.90 -15.32
C ARG A 48 -1.91 -9.50 -15.92
N ASP A 49 -2.50 -8.51 -15.28
CA ASP A 49 -2.33 -7.11 -15.64
C ASP A 49 -1.18 -6.53 -14.81
N PHE A 50 0.03 -6.94 -15.17
CA PHE A 50 1.24 -6.59 -14.41
C PHE A 50 1.59 -5.11 -14.53
N GLU A 51 1.21 -4.47 -15.60
CA GLU A 51 1.41 -3.02 -15.76
C GLU A 51 0.55 -2.24 -14.76
N THR A 52 -0.72 -2.60 -14.65
CA THR A 52 -1.60 -2.00 -13.65
C THR A 52 -1.15 -2.33 -12.23
N ALA A 53 -0.66 -3.55 -11.98
CA ALA A 53 -0.11 -3.93 -10.68
C ALA A 53 1.09 -3.05 -10.31
N LEU A 54 2.02 -2.86 -11.22
CA LEU A 54 3.18 -2.00 -11.01
C LEU A 54 2.79 -0.53 -10.87
N ALA A 55 1.81 -0.07 -11.64
CA ALA A 55 1.28 1.28 -11.54
C ALA A 55 0.63 1.52 -10.15
N ALA A 56 -0.08 0.55 -9.61
CA ALA A 56 -0.65 0.63 -8.27
C ALA A 56 0.45 0.78 -7.20
N LEU A 57 1.56 0.06 -7.33
CA LEU A 57 2.72 0.21 -6.45
C LEU A 57 3.41 1.56 -6.67
N ALA A 58 3.56 1.99 -7.91
CA ALA A 58 4.18 3.26 -8.25
C ALA A 58 3.36 4.45 -7.74
N GLU A 59 2.04 4.42 -7.87
CA GLU A 59 1.16 5.47 -7.33
C GLU A 59 1.31 5.62 -5.84
N THR A 60 1.44 4.51 -5.13
CA THR A 60 1.66 4.56 -3.69
C THR A 60 3.05 5.05 -3.32
N ALA A 61 4.04 4.88 -4.18
CA ALA A 61 5.43 5.26 -3.90
C ALA A 61 5.81 6.65 -4.39
N THR A 62 5.23 7.13 -5.49
CA THR A 62 5.75 8.27 -6.26
C THR A 62 4.95 9.55 -6.18
N ARG A 63 3.80 9.57 -5.55
CA ARG A 63 3.07 10.84 -5.42
C ARG A 63 3.72 11.75 -4.38
N ARG A 64 4.98 12.04 -4.61
CA ARG A 64 5.63 13.16 -4.01
C ARG A 64 5.41 14.34 -4.94
N ASP A 65 4.59 15.30 -4.46
CA ASP A 65 4.49 16.61 -5.06
C ASP A 65 3.98 16.59 -6.49
N GLY A 66 2.90 17.25 -6.76
CA GLY A 66 2.39 17.54 -8.10
C GLY A 66 3.44 18.11 -9.05
N GLU A 67 4.67 17.82 -8.78
CA GLU A 67 5.80 18.07 -9.64
C GLU A 67 5.70 17.12 -10.80
N THR A 68 5.16 17.64 -11.83
CA THR A 68 5.22 17.07 -13.13
C THR A 68 6.63 16.57 -13.37
N ALA A 69 6.78 15.28 -13.47
CA ALA A 69 7.99 14.68 -14.00
C ALA A 69 8.07 15.05 -15.49
N ILE A 70 8.19 16.32 -15.79
CA ILE A 70 8.33 16.80 -17.16
C ILE A 70 9.74 16.53 -17.65
N ASP A 71 10.64 16.23 -16.77
CA ASP A 71 11.99 15.94 -17.16
C ASP A 71 12.16 14.45 -17.39
N ALA A 72 11.67 14.03 -18.55
CA ALA A 72 11.86 12.69 -19.06
C ALA A 72 13.32 12.35 -19.36
N GLY A 73 14.23 13.26 -19.09
CA GLY A 73 15.64 13.07 -19.38
C GLY A 73 16.45 12.39 -18.29
N VAL A 74 15.88 12.19 -17.12
CA VAL A 74 16.61 11.56 -16.02
C VAL A 74 16.03 10.19 -15.74
N ALA A 75 16.61 9.21 -16.35
CA ALA A 75 16.26 7.81 -16.17
C ALA A 75 16.57 7.26 -14.76
N ASP A 76 17.13 8.07 -13.87
CA ASP A 76 17.76 7.54 -12.67
C ASP A 76 16.95 7.65 -11.38
N ALA A 77 15.82 8.34 -11.37
CA ALA A 77 15.25 8.69 -10.08
C ALA A 77 14.18 7.76 -9.50
N PRO A 78 13.33 7.06 -10.27
CA PRO A 78 12.21 6.34 -9.66
C PRO A 78 12.44 4.86 -9.41
N THR A 79 13.50 4.30 -9.92
CA THR A 79 13.69 2.85 -9.97
C THR A 79 13.83 2.19 -8.61
N CYS A 80 14.41 2.89 -7.65
CA CYS A 80 14.63 2.31 -6.32
C CYS A 80 13.35 2.17 -5.47
N ARG A 81 12.22 2.66 -5.93
CA ARG A 81 10.96 2.62 -5.20
C ARG A 81 10.11 1.40 -5.49
N LEU A 82 10.37 0.77 -6.62
CA LEU A 82 9.72 -0.47 -7.02
C LEU A 82 10.66 -1.66 -6.81
N ALA A 83 11.51 -1.59 -5.80
CA ALA A 83 12.41 -2.65 -5.44
C ALA A 83 11.96 -3.35 -4.15
N ASP A 84 12.26 -4.63 -4.05
CA ASP A 84 11.99 -5.42 -2.87
C ASP A 84 12.96 -5.10 -1.70
N SER A 85 12.91 -5.92 -0.65
CA SER A 85 13.78 -5.76 0.52
C SER A 85 15.27 -5.96 0.22
N GLU A 86 15.59 -6.65 -0.85
CA GLU A 86 16.96 -6.92 -1.29
C GLU A 86 17.46 -5.94 -2.36
N GLY A 87 16.62 -4.96 -2.72
CA GLY A 87 16.93 -3.98 -3.75
C GLY A 87 16.70 -4.46 -5.18
N GLN A 88 16.06 -5.61 -5.35
CA GLN A 88 15.74 -6.13 -6.67
C GLN A 88 14.45 -5.52 -7.19
N GLU A 89 14.50 -4.98 -8.41
CA GLU A 89 13.39 -4.30 -9.02
C GLU A 89 12.20 -5.22 -9.31
N TRP A 90 11.00 -4.69 -9.11
CA TRP A 90 9.75 -5.32 -9.53
C TRP A 90 9.50 -5.03 -11.00
N THR A 91 9.41 -6.07 -11.81
CA THR A 91 9.16 -5.99 -13.25
C THR A 91 7.94 -6.82 -13.62
N PRO A 92 7.30 -6.56 -14.78
CA PRO A 92 6.21 -7.42 -15.25
C PRO A 92 6.61 -8.89 -15.38
N ASP A 93 7.80 -9.16 -15.89
CA ASP A 93 8.33 -10.51 -16.03
C ASP A 93 8.49 -11.22 -14.68
N ARG A 94 8.98 -10.50 -13.69
CA ARG A 94 9.12 -11.03 -12.33
C ARG A 94 7.77 -11.35 -11.71
N LEU A 95 6.80 -10.47 -11.88
CA LEU A 95 5.44 -10.68 -11.39
C LEU A 95 4.77 -11.87 -12.09
N ASP A 96 5.01 -12.04 -13.39
CA ASP A 96 4.51 -13.19 -14.15
C ASP A 96 5.12 -14.50 -13.66
N GLN A 97 6.42 -14.53 -13.44
CA GLN A 97 7.14 -15.70 -12.90
C GLN A 97 6.59 -16.09 -11.53
N LEU A 98 6.36 -15.11 -10.65
CA LEU A 98 5.80 -15.37 -9.33
C LEU A 98 4.35 -15.86 -9.41
N LEU A 99 3.55 -15.32 -10.31
CA LEU A 99 2.19 -15.80 -10.53
C LEU A 99 2.18 -17.23 -11.07
N ALA A 100 3.07 -17.53 -12.01
CA ALA A 100 3.22 -18.88 -12.54
C ALA A 100 3.62 -19.88 -11.44
N ALA A 101 4.54 -19.49 -10.56
CA ALA A 101 4.94 -20.30 -9.42
C ALA A 101 3.79 -20.51 -8.44
N TYR A 102 3.00 -19.47 -8.18
CA TYR A 102 1.83 -19.56 -7.33
C TYR A 102 0.77 -20.52 -7.92
N LEU A 103 0.47 -20.36 -9.20
CA LEU A 103 -0.54 -21.19 -9.89
C LEU A 103 -0.08 -22.63 -10.16
N ALA A 104 1.21 -22.92 -10.00
CA ALA A 104 1.72 -24.28 -10.07
C ALA A 104 1.20 -25.14 -8.91
N ASP A 105 1.02 -24.54 -7.74
CA ASP A 105 0.60 -25.21 -6.51
C ASP A 105 -0.84 -24.86 -6.09
N HIS A 106 -1.43 -23.84 -6.69
CA HIS A 106 -2.75 -23.32 -6.34
C HIS A 106 -3.59 -23.11 -7.59
N GLU A 107 -4.85 -23.43 -7.50
CA GLU A 107 -5.78 -23.26 -8.63
C GLU A 107 -5.94 -21.79 -9.03
N ARG A 108 -6.07 -20.91 -8.02
CA ARG A 108 -6.23 -19.47 -8.23
C ARG A 108 -6.04 -18.70 -6.93
N LEU A 109 -5.89 -17.39 -7.04
CA LEU A 109 -5.93 -16.50 -5.89
C LEU A 109 -7.38 -16.08 -5.61
N LEU A 110 -7.85 -16.29 -4.38
CA LEU A 110 -9.16 -15.83 -3.94
C LEU A 110 -9.12 -14.36 -3.55
N LEU A 111 -10.07 -13.60 -4.07
CA LEU A 111 -10.26 -12.17 -3.75
C LEU A 111 -11.67 -11.91 -3.21
N THR A 112 -12.30 -12.93 -2.68
CA THR A 112 -13.63 -12.88 -2.08
C THR A 112 -13.64 -12.08 -0.78
N PRO A 113 -14.81 -11.68 -0.26
CA PRO A 113 -14.88 -11.02 1.04
C PRO A 113 -14.25 -11.82 2.18
N GLU A 114 -14.34 -13.15 2.16
CA GLU A 114 -13.68 -14.00 3.15
C GLU A 114 -12.16 -13.92 3.05
N ALA A 115 -11.62 -13.92 1.84
CA ALA A 115 -10.19 -13.76 1.60
C ALA A 115 -9.69 -12.38 2.02
N ARG A 116 -10.56 -11.39 1.98
CA ARG A 116 -10.28 -10.01 2.41
C ARG A 116 -10.51 -9.78 3.90
N ASN A 117 -10.78 -10.82 4.66
CA ASN A 117 -10.98 -10.71 6.10
C ASN A 117 -9.69 -10.21 6.78
N GLN A 118 -9.87 -9.41 7.83
CA GLN A 118 -8.74 -8.83 8.58
C GLN A 118 -7.81 -9.89 9.18
N ARG A 119 -8.30 -11.08 9.45
CA ARG A 119 -7.48 -12.19 9.98
C ARG A 119 -6.33 -12.58 9.05
N HIS A 120 -6.42 -12.25 7.76
CA HIS A 120 -5.39 -12.53 6.77
C HIS A 120 -4.40 -11.37 6.59
N THR A 121 -4.60 -10.27 7.31
CA THR A 121 -3.74 -9.09 7.26
C THR A 121 -3.09 -8.87 8.62
N HIS A 122 -1.79 -8.97 8.68
CA HIS A 122 -1.01 -8.74 9.90
C HIS A 122 -0.27 -7.41 9.80
N VAL A 123 -0.49 -6.54 10.77
CA VAL A 123 0.18 -5.24 10.84
C VAL A 123 1.10 -5.24 12.04
N ALA A 124 2.38 -4.97 11.81
CA ALA A 124 3.38 -4.86 12.84
C ALA A 124 4.10 -3.51 12.73
N PRO A 125 3.97 -2.63 13.73
CA PRO A 125 4.76 -1.41 13.79
C PRO A 125 6.24 -1.72 13.93
N SER A 126 7.09 -0.89 13.29
CA SER A 126 8.53 -0.97 13.48
C SER A 126 8.93 -0.49 14.89
N GLU A 127 10.12 -0.85 15.33
CA GLU A 127 10.64 -0.45 16.65
C GLU A 127 10.72 1.07 16.80
N ASP A 128 11.09 1.78 15.72
CA ASP A 128 11.17 3.22 15.69
C ASP A 128 9.82 3.91 15.43
N GLN A 129 8.75 3.13 15.24
CA GLN A 129 7.39 3.60 14.95
C GLN A 129 7.26 4.53 13.73
N LYS A 130 8.22 4.46 12.82
CA LYS A 130 8.20 5.25 11.58
C LYS A 130 7.56 4.53 10.41
N THR A 131 7.57 3.21 10.46
CA THR A 131 7.00 2.35 9.42
C THR A 131 6.15 1.27 10.03
N TRP A 132 5.21 0.75 9.22
CA TRP A 132 4.49 -0.47 9.54
C TRP A 132 4.86 -1.53 8.54
N ARG A 133 5.06 -2.74 9.02
CA ARG A 133 5.14 -3.92 8.16
C ARG A 133 3.76 -4.54 8.08
N VAL A 134 3.27 -4.72 6.86
CA VAL A 134 1.97 -5.31 6.61
C VAL A 134 2.15 -6.58 5.80
N GLN A 135 1.71 -7.68 6.35
CA GLN A 135 1.74 -8.97 5.68
C GLN A 135 0.32 -9.35 5.30
N GLN A 136 0.06 -9.47 4.01
CA GLN A 136 -1.21 -9.95 3.49
C GLN A 136 -1.05 -11.39 3.05
N MET A 137 -1.73 -12.28 3.74
CA MET A 137 -1.78 -13.69 3.38
C MET A 137 -2.59 -13.88 2.11
N LEU A 138 -2.07 -14.64 1.17
CA LEU A 138 -2.77 -15.00 -0.05
C LEU A 138 -3.65 -16.21 0.22
N VAL A 139 -4.92 -16.08 -0.07
CA VAL A 139 -5.91 -17.13 0.19
C VAL A 139 -6.15 -17.91 -1.08
N ASP A 140 -6.05 -19.22 -1.01
CA ASP A 140 -6.27 -20.15 -2.11
C ASP A 140 -7.49 -21.05 -1.85
N PRO A 141 -8.10 -21.63 -2.91
CA PRO A 141 -9.26 -22.51 -2.73
C PRO A 141 -8.96 -23.79 -1.95
N GLU A 142 -7.71 -24.21 -1.95
CA GLU A 142 -7.25 -25.41 -1.25
C GLU A 142 -7.06 -25.17 0.26
N GLY A 143 -7.03 -23.90 0.68
CA GLY A 143 -6.88 -23.51 2.07
C GLY A 143 -5.44 -23.63 2.63
N HIS A 144 -4.45 -23.72 1.76
CA HIS A 144 -3.04 -23.78 2.18
C HIS A 144 -2.58 -22.47 2.79
N ASN A 145 -2.96 -21.32 2.19
CA ASN A 145 -2.63 -19.98 2.66
C ASN A 145 -1.15 -19.84 3.00
N ASP A 146 -0.31 -20.36 2.13
CA ASP A 146 1.14 -20.50 2.35
C ASP A 146 1.97 -19.48 1.58
N TRP A 147 1.32 -18.52 0.95
CA TRP A 147 1.98 -17.39 0.30
C TRP A 147 1.60 -16.07 0.97
N VAL A 148 2.52 -15.11 0.91
CA VAL A 148 2.35 -13.79 1.53
C VAL A 148 2.86 -12.69 0.60
N ALA A 149 2.13 -11.57 0.60
CA ALA A 149 2.62 -10.29 0.09
C ALA A 149 2.96 -9.41 1.29
N GLU A 150 4.21 -9.01 1.40
CA GLU A 150 4.69 -8.18 2.50
C GLU A 150 4.98 -6.77 2.01
N PHE A 151 4.44 -5.79 2.73
CA PHE A 151 4.58 -4.38 2.41
C PHE A 151 5.16 -3.62 3.58
N GLU A 152 5.90 -2.58 3.27
CA GLU A 152 6.31 -1.57 4.23
C GLU A 152 5.50 -0.30 4.00
N VAL A 153 4.91 0.24 5.06
CA VAL A 153 4.14 1.48 5.01
C VAL A 153 4.97 2.57 5.67
N ASP A 154 5.31 3.59 4.90
CA ASP A 154 5.98 4.78 5.43
C ASP A 154 4.95 5.73 6.01
N LEU A 155 4.98 5.90 7.32
CA LEU A 155 3.98 6.72 8.03
C LEU A 155 4.17 8.21 7.74
N ALA A 156 5.40 8.69 7.67
CA ALA A 156 5.67 10.10 7.39
C ALA A 156 5.24 10.47 5.97
N ALA A 157 5.62 9.68 4.99
CA ALA A 157 5.21 9.86 3.60
C ALA A 157 3.70 9.74 3.43
N SER A 158 3.06 8.85 4.17
CA SER A 158 1.61 8.69 4.16
C SER A 158 0.88 9.93 4.70
N ARG A 159 1.39 10.53 5.76
CA ARG A 159 0.84 11.77 6.32
C ARG A 159 0.96 12.93 5.33
N GLU A 160 2.11 13.07 4.72
CA GLU A 160 2.35 14.13 3.72
C GLU A 160 1.45 13.97 2.50
N ALA A 161 1.26 12.75 2.04
CA ALA A 161 0.47 12.45 0.86
C ALA A 161 -1.04 12.45 1.11
N GLY A 162 -1.49 12.28 2.36
CA GLY A 162 -2.89 12.08 2.69
C GLY A 162 -3.44 10.73 2.25
N GLU A 163 -2.57 9.77 1.97
CA GLU A 163 -2.93 8.42 1.54
C GLU A 163 -1.82 7.43 1.91
N PRO A 164 -2.12 6.13 2.06
CA PRO A 164 -1.09 5.15 2.41
C PRO A 164 0.01 5.07 1.35
N ARG A 165 1.26 5.11 1.81
CA ARG A 165 2.44 4.92 0.99
C ARG A 165 3.04 3.56 1.28
N LEU A 166 2.88 2.65 0.34
CA LEU A 166 3.29 1.26 0.46
C LEU A 166 4.47 0.97 -0.45
N ARG A 167 5.32 0.09 0.03
CA ARG A 167 6.38 -0.51 -0.77
C ARG A 167 6.26 -2.02 -0.67
N LEU A 168 6.21 -2.71 -1.80
CA LEU A 168 6.20 -4.17 -1.80
C LEU A 168 7.61 -4.67 -1.48
N MET A 169 7.73 -5.38 -0.37
CA MET A 169 9.00 -5.89 0.12
C MET A 169 9.24 -7.33 -0.30
N ARG A 170 8.18 -8.12 -0.36
CA ARG A 170 8.25 -9.53 -0.70
C ARG A 170 6.92 -10.03 -1.24
N LEU A 171 6.99 -10.95 -2.17
CA LEU A 171 5.85 -11.70 -2.67
C LEU A 171 6.32 -13.14 -2.92
N GLY A 172 5.82 -14.05 -2.13
CA GLY A 172 6.27 -15.44 -2.24
C GLY A 172 5.78 -16.34 -1.11
N PRO A 173 6.24 -17.58 -1.11
CA PRO A 173 5.83 -18.55 -0.09
C PRO A 173 6.35 -18.19 1.31
N LEU A 174 5.61 -18.64 2.31
CA LEU A 174 5.89 -18.45 3.73
C LEU A 174 6.96 -19.42 4.24
N VAL A 175 8.06 -19.49 3.64
CA VAL A 175 9.12 -20.42 4.11
C VAL A 175 10.29 -19.67 4.67
#